data_3bfebe780b726e76f32f98d57422a380
#
_entry.id   3bfebe780b726e76f32f98d57422a380
#
_cell.length_a   1.000
_cell.length_b   1.000
_cell.length_c   1.000
_cell.angle_alpha   90.00
_cell.angle_beta   90.00
_cell.angle_gamma   90.00
#
_symmetry.space_group_name_H-M   'P 1'
#
loop_
_entity.id
_entity.type
_entity.pdbx_description
1 polymer ?
#
loop_
_entity_poly.entity_id
_entity_poly.type
_entity_poly.pdbx_seq_one_letter_code
_entity_poly.pdbx_strand_id
1 'polypeptide(L)'
;MKWLAKLSQRPIWAALLSALVAPGVGQIYNRDYKRGVMLLLLSVGSFFWFSNVLTEQLSVILPGNPDMWMKDAVKFRDALLMVVKKNPDMFLTFYALMILTWIFAVVDAYLSARHHIPTLHSDETADPER
;
A
#
# COMPACT_ATOMS: atom_id res chain seq x y z
N MET A 1 -33.36 0.09 -8.09
CA MET A 1 -32.33 1.08 -8.46
C MET A 1 -31.24 1.35 -7.44
N LYS A 2 -31.48 1.30 -6.10
CA LYS A 2 -30.43 1.52 -5.07
C LYS A 2 -29.29 0.47 -5.10
N TRP A 3 -29.53 -0.75 -5.53
CA TRP A 3 -28.53 -1.82 -5.62
C TRP A 3 -27.49 -1.61 -6.72
N LEU A 4 -27.90 -1.10 -7.87
CA LEU A 4 -27.00 -0.82 -9.01
C LEU A 4 -26.02 0.33 -8.67
N ALA A 5 -26.49 1.35 -7.96
CA ALA A 5 -25.63 2.43 -7.48
C ALA A 5 -24.58 1.93 -6.48
N LYS A 6 -24.92 0.96 -5.63
CA LYS A 6 -24.00 0.35 -4.66
C LYS A 6 -22.94 -0.52 -5.32
N LEU A 7 -23.26 -1.20 -6.42
CA LEU A 7 -22.31 -1.99 -7.22
C LEU A 7 -21.33 -1.09 -8.00
N SER A 8 -21.81 0.04 -8.50
CA SER A 8 -20.98 1.03 -9.22
C SER A 8 -19.93 1.69 -8.34
N GLN A 9 -20.12 1.75 -7.03
CA GLN A 9 -19.17 2.38 -6.10
C GLN A 9 -18.09 1.42 -5.57
N ARG A 10 -18.23 0.10 -5.75
CA ARG A 10 -17.26 -0.89 -5.25
C ARG A 10 -15.82 -0.66 -5.74
N PRO A 11 -15.58 -0.36 -7.04
CA PRO A 11 -14.22 -0.10 -7.51
C PRO A 11 -13.57 1.11 -6.84
N ILE A 12 -14.36 2.15 -6.59
CA ILE A 12 -13.88 3.38 -5.95
C ILE A 12 -13.51 3.10 -4.49
N TRP A 13 -14.35 2.36 -3.75
CA TRP A 13 -14.07 2.00 -2.36
C TRP A 13 -12.84 1.09 -2.22
N ALA A 14 -12.68 0.12 -3.12
CA ALA A 14 -11.50 -0.74 -3.14
C ALA A 14 -10.21 0.07 -3.38
N ALA A 15 -10.24 0.99 -4.34
CA ALA A 15 -9.12 1.88 -4.63
C ALA A 15 -8.82 2.82 -3.44
N LEU A 16 -9.85 3.41 -2.82
CA LEU A 16 -9.71 4.27 -1.66
C LEU A 16 -9.12 3.52 -0.46
N LEU A 17 -9.56 2.29 -0.19
CA LEU A 17 -9.01 1.47 0.88
C LEU A 17 -7.52 1.16 0.65
N SER A 18 -7.12 0.82 -0.58
CA SER A 18 -5.70 0.64 -0.91
C SER A 18 -4.90 1.93 -0.83
N ALA A 19 -5.51 3.08 -1.15
CA ALA A 19 -4.83 4.37 -1.13
C ALA A 19 -4.67 4.94 0.28
N LEU A 20 -5.70 4.80 1.14
CA LEU A 20 -5.76 5.49 2.43
C LEU A 20 -5.33 4.62 3.61
N VAL A 21 -5.54 3.29 3.54
CA VAL A 21 -5.25 2.39 4.67
C VAL A 21 -3.88 1.73 4.50
N ALA A 22 -3.75 0.86 3.50
CA ALA A 22 -2.49 0.22 3.16
C ALA A 22 -2.57 -0.45 1.78
N PRO A 23 -1.45 -0.56 1.05
CA PRO A 23 -1.38 -1.34 -0.18
C PRO A 23 -1.83 -2.79 0.07
N GLY A 24 -2.82 -3.26 -0.70
CA GLY A 24 -3.37 -4.61 -0.57
C GLY A 24 -4.72 -4.72 0.15
N VAL A 25 -5.13 -3.73 0.94
CA VAL A 25 -6.43 -3.77 1.66
C VAL A 25 -7.61 -3.75 0.69
N GLY A 26 -7.51 -3.01 -0.41
CA GLY A 26 -8.56 -2.99 -1.45
C GLY A 26 -8.74 -4.34 -2.14
N GLN A 27 -7.66 -5.11 -2.35
CA GLN A 27 -7.75 -6.46 -2.90
C GLN A 27 -8.41 -7.42 -1.91
N ILE A 28 -8.12 -7.29 -0.62
CA ILE A 28 -8.80 -8.06 0.44
C ILE A 28 -10.30 -7.74 0.44
N TYR A 29 -10.66 -6.46 0.29
CA TYR A 29 -12.05 -6.02 0.17
C TYR A 29 -12.76 -6.65 -1.06
N ASN A 30 -12.03 -6.82 -2.18
CA ASN A 30 -12.51 -7.48 -3.39
C ASN A 30 -12.51 -9.01 -3.30
N ARG A 31 -12.14 -9.60 -2.14
CA ARG A 31 -11.97 -11.04 -1.89
C ARG A 31 -10.81 -11.68 -2.65
N ASP A 32 -9.91 -10.89 -3.22
CA ASP A 32 -8.67 -11.37 -3.83
C ASP A 32 -7.55 -11.45 -2.77
N TYR A 33 -7.74 -12.37 -1.82
CA TYR A 33 -6.89 -12.48 -0.63
C TYR A 33 -5.43 -12.75 -0.95
N LYS A 34 -5.14 -13.56 -1.99
CA LYS A 34 -3.76 -13.90 -2.35
C LYS A 34 -2.96 -12.66 -2.75
N ARG A 35 -3.52 -11.84 -3.65
CA ARG A 35 -2.87 -10.59 -4.09
C ARG A 35 -2.81 -9.57 -2.97
N GLY A 36 -3.90 -9.41 -2.21
CA GLY A 36 -3.96 -8.47 -1.10
C GLY A 36 -2.91 -8.77 -0.03
N VAL A 37 -2.79 -10.03 0.39
CA VAL A 37 -1.80 -10.45 1.38
C VAL A 37 -0.37 -10.30 0.83
N MET A 38 -0.11 -10.65 -0.44
CA MET A 38 1.21 -10.44 -1.05
C MET A 38 1.64 -8.97 -1.04
N LEU A 39 0.76 -8.06 -1.44
CA LEU A 39 1.05 -6.62 -1.45
C LEU A 39 1.25 -6.07 -0.04
N LEU A 40 0.45 -6.54 0.92
CA LEU A 40 0.59 -6.16 2.31
C LEU A 40 1.94 -6.63 2.87
N LEU A 41 2.31 -7.89 2.66
CA LEU A 41 3.59 -8.44 3.10
C LEU A 41 4.77 -7.73 2.44
N LEU A 42 4.68 -7.40 1.16
CA LEU A 42 5.71 -6.65 0.45
C LEU A 42 5.90 -5.26 1.07
N SER A 43 4.80 -4.54 1.35
CA SER A 43 4.85 -3.21 1.96
C SER A 43 5.42 -3.25 3.37
N VAL A 44 4.91 -4.15 4.21
CA VAL A 44 5.37 -4.32 5.59
C VAL A 44 6.82 -4.78 5.62
N GLY A 45 7.19 -5.75 4.79
CA GLY A 45 8.57 -6.24 4.68
C GLY A 45 9.55 -5.16 4.23
N SER A 46 9.17 -4.35 3.24
CA SER A 46 9.98 -3.20 2.79
C SER A 46 10.18 -2.16 3.88
N PHE A 47 9.13 -1.89 4.67
CA PHE A 47 9.20 -0.98 5.80
C PHE A 47 10.15 -1.49 6.89
N PHE A 48 10.04 -2.76 7.26
CA PHE A 48 10.93 -3.38 8.25
C PHE A 48 12.38 -3.40 7.77
N TRP A 49 12.62 -3.77 6.51
CA TRP A 49 13.95 -3.73 5.95
C TRP A 49 14.55 -2.32 6.01
N PHE A 50 13.80 -1.32 5.56
CA PHE A 50 14.25 0.08 5.60
C PHE A 50 14.50 0.55 7.04
N SER A 51 13.63 0.20 8.00
CA SER A 51 13.81 0.55 9.41
C SER A 51 15.09 -0.03 9.99
N ASN A 52 15.43 -1.29 9.66
CA ASN A 52 16.66 -1.91 10.11
C ASN A 52 17.89 -1.20 9.54
N VAL A 53 17.90 -0.95 8.22
CA VAL A 53 19.02 -0.24 7.57
C VAL A 53 19.17 1.17 8.13
N LEU A 54 18.06 1.89 8.35
CA LEU A 54 18.09 3.23 8.94
C LEU A 54 18.65 3.20 10.37
N THR A 55 18.21 2.23 11.19
CA THR A 55 18.70 2.07 12.56
C THR A 55 20.19 1.77 12.59
N GLU A 56 20.69 0.92 11.69
CA GLU A 56 22.11 0.62 11.55
C GLU A 56 22.92 1.88 11.21
N GLN A 57 22.46 2.66 10.24
CA GLN A 57 23.14 3.92 9.88
C GLN A 57 23.11 4.95 11.01
N LEU A 58 22.02 5.06 11.75
CA LEU A 58 21.89 5.95 12.89
C LEU A 58 22.78 5.52 14.06
N SER A 59 22.96 4.23 14.31
CA SER A 59 23.79 3.70 15.38
C SER A 59 25.28 4.06 15.22
N VAL A 60 25.73 4.29 14.00
CA VAL A 60 27.08 4.76 13.71
C VAL A 60 27.27 6.23 14.12
N ILE A 61 26.21 7.04 14.02
CA ILE A 61 26.26 8.49 14.30
C ILE A 61 25.88 8.79 15.75
N LEU A 62 24.88 8.06 16.26
CA LEU A 62 24.37 8.21 17.63
C LEU A 62 24.75 6.99 18.47
N PRO A 63 25.83 7.08 19.27
CA PRO A 63 26.18 5.99 20.16
C PRO A 63 25.14 5.82 21.28
N GLY A 64 24.86 4.57 21.64
CA GLY A 64 23.90 4.22 22.69
C GLY A 64 22.65 3.50 22.19
N ASN A 65 21.70 3.27 23.09
CA ASN A 65 20.46 2.57 22.75
C ASN A 65 19.49 3.48 21.97
N PRO A 66 18.72 2.93 21.02
CA PRO A 66 17.70 3.68 20.26
C PRO A 66 16.72 4.48 21.13
N ASP A 67 16.37 3.96 22.31
CA ASP A 67 15.49 4.64 23.28
C ASP A 67 16.07 5.97 23.78
N MET A 68 17.39 6.12 23.77
CA MET A 68 18.06 7.37 24.15
C MET A 68 18.06 8.41 23.03
N TRP A 69 17.97 7.97 21.78
CA TRP A 69 18.00 8.90 20.64
C TRP A 69 16.76 9.78 20.59
N MET A 70 15.62 9.25 21.00
CA MET A 70 14.36 10.00 21.01
C MET A 70 14.28 11.06 22.13
N LYS A 71 15.17 11.02 23.12
CA LYS A 71 15.21 12.00 24.22
C LYS A 71 15.77 13.35 23.80
N ASP A 72 16.63 13.38 22.76
CA ASP A 72 17.20 14.61 22.20
C ASP A 72 16.77 14.77 20.75
N ALA A 73 15.60 15.37 20.55
CA ALA A 73 15.01 15.53 19.23
C ALA A 73 15.89 16.31 18.24
N VAL A 74 16.72 17.21 18.73
CA VAL A 74 17.62 18.01 17.88
C VAL A 74 18.75 17.14 17.35
N LYS A 75 19.42 16.39 18.22
CA LYS A 75 20.47 15.46 17.80
C LYS A 75 19.96 14.37 16.88
N PHE A 76 18.78 13.82 17.18
CA PHE A 76 18.14 12.83 16.34
C PHE A 76 17.84 13.36 14.94
N ARG A 77 17.24 14.56 14.84
CA ARG A 77 16.98 15.23 13.56
C ARG A 77 18.27 15.45 12.77
N ASP A 78 19.32 15.96 13.42
CA ASP A 78 20.57 16.28 12.76
C ASP A 78 21.28 14.99 12.26
N ALA A 79 21.22 13.92 13.05
CA ALA A 79 21.71 12.60 12.62
C ALA A 79 20.91 12.05 11.42
N LEU A 80 19.58 12.16 11.42
CA LEU A 80 18.74 11.78 10.27
C LEU A 80 19.14 12.55 9.01
N LEU A 81 19.34 13.87 9.12
CA LEU A 81 19.76 14.69 7.98
C LEU A 81 21.14 14.28 7.46
N MET A 82 22.04 13.86 8.35
CA MET A 82 23.36 13.34 7.94
C MET A 82 23.23 12.01 7.20
N VAL A 83 22.40 11.09 7.68
CA VAL A 83 22.15 9.80 6.99
C VAL A 83 21.54 10.03 5.60
N VAL A 84 20.55 10.92 5.50
CA VAL A 84 19.91 11.26 4.20
C VAL A 84 20.93 11.85 3.23
N LYS A 85 21.77 12.78 3.68
CA LYS A 85 22.82 13.39 2.85
C LYS A 85 23.90 12.41 2.43
N LYS A 86 24.23 11.45 3.28
CA LYS A 86 25.28 10.45 3.01
C LYS A 86 24.81 9.35 2.07
N ASN A 87 23.51 8.98 2.13
CA ASN A 87 22.93 7.87 1.37
C ASN A 87 21.64 8.27 0.62
N PRO A 88 21.70 9.27 -0.28
CA PRO A 88 20.50 9.76 -0.98
C PRO A 88 19.85 8.67 -1.84
N ASP A 89 20.66 7.80 -2.46
CA ASP A 89 20.17 6.73 -3.34
C ASP A 89 19.36 5.69 -2.58
N MET A 90 19.71 5.39 -1.34
CA MET A 90 18.97 4.48 -0.47
C MET A 90 17.54 4.99 -0.22
N PHE A 91 17.43 6.28 0.13
CA PHE A 91 16.13 6.90 0.37
C PHE A 91 15.30 7.00 -0.91
N LEU A 92 15.94 7.43 -2.01
CA LEU A 92 15.28 7.53 -3.32
C LEU A 92 14.74 6.16 -3.77
N THR A 93 15.54 5.11 -3.65
CA THR A 93 15.15 3.75 -4.01
C THR A 93 13.98 3.27 -3.16
N PHE A 94 14.05 3.47 -1.84
CA PHE A 94 12.96 3.08 -0.93
C PHE A 94 11.66 3.80 -1.26
N TYR A 95 11.70 5.13 -1.41
CA TYR A 95 10.51 5.91 -1.75
C TYR A 95 9.94 5.56 -3.12
N ALA A 96 10.82 5.36 -4.11
CA ALA A 96 10.38 4.94 -5.45
C ALA A 96 9.65 3.59 -5.41
N LEU A 97 10.22 2.60 -4.72
CA LEU A 97 9.59 1.28 -4.55
C LEU A 97 8.25 1.38 -3.82
N MET A 98 8.18 2.17 -2.75
CA MET A 98 6.94 2.38 -1.99
C MET A 98 5.86 3.03 -2.85
N ILE A 99 6.19 4.10 -3.58
CA ILE A 99 5.25 4.80 -4.44
C ILE A 99 4.77 3.88 -5.58
N LEU A 100 5.67 3.15 -6.23
CA LEU A 100 5.32 2.21 -7.30
C LEU A 100 4.40 1.10 -6.79
N THR A 101 4.73 0.50 -5.63
CA THR A 101 3.90 -0.52 -5.00
C THR A 101 2.52 0.04 -4.65
N TRP A 102 2.46 1.27 -4.17
CA TRP A 102 1.20 1.93 -3.82
C TRP A 102 0.33 2.22 -5.03
N ILE A 103 0.91 2.82 -6.08
CA ILE A 103 0.19 3.09 -7.35
C ILE A 103 -0.33 1.77 -7.92
N PHE A 104 0.52 0.73 -7.97
CA PHE A 104 0.13 -0.59 -8.46
C PHE A 104 -1.04 -1.17 -7.64
N ALA A 105 -0.98 -1.11 -6.31
CA ALA A 105 -2.04 -1.61 -5.44
C ALA A 105 -3.38 -0.89 -5.65
N VAL A 106 -3.37 0.43 -5.84
CA VAL A 106 -4.59 1.23 -6.09
C VAL A 106 -5.20 0.89 -7.45
N VAL A 107 -4.37 0.82 -8.48
CA VAL A 107 -4.82 0.51 -9.85
C VAL A 107 -5.35 -0.92 -9.93
N ASP A 108 -4.63 -1.89 -9.37
CA ASP A 108 -5.05 -3.30 -9.36
C ASP A 108 -6.34 -3.50 -8.56
N ALA A 109 -6.50 -2.83 -7.40
CA ALA A 109 -7.74 -2.87 -6.63
C ALA A 109 -8.94 -2.33 -7.42
N TYR A 110 -8.75 -1.23 -8.15
CA TYR A 110 -9.77 -0.64 -9.00
C TYR A 110 -10.16 -1.57 -10.15
N LEU A 111 -9.17 -2.11 -10.87
CA LEU A 111 -9.41 -2.99 -12.03
C LEU A 111 -10.04 -4.33 -11.61
N SER A 112 -9.54 -4.93 -10.54
CA SER A 112 -10.08 -6.19 -9.99
C SER A 112 -11.54 -6.05 -9.58
N ALA A 113 -11.91 -4.94 -8.92
CA ALA A 113 -13.30 -4.68 -8.55
C ALA A 113 -14.23 -4.49 -9.77
N ARG A 114 -13.71 -3.93 -10.86
CA ARG A 114 -14.47 -3.71 -12.10
C ARG A 114 -14.77 -5.02 -12.83
N HIS A 115 -13.85 -5.99 -12.81
CA HIS A 115 -14.05 -7.30 -13.44
C HIS A 115 -15.03 -8.19 -12.68
N HIS A 116 -15.31 -7.94 -11.41
CA HIS A 116 -16.26 -8.71 -10.60
C HIS A 116 -17.72 -8.20 -10.67
N ILE A 117 -18.00 -7.24 -11.55
CA ILE A 117 -19.39 -6.84 -11.82
C ILE A 117 -19.95 -7.83 -12.85
N PRO A 118 -20.90 -8.72 -12.46
CA PRO A 118 -21.55 -9.61 -13.43
C PRO A 118 -22.23 -8.73 -14.48
N THR A 119 -21.94 -8.99 -15.75
CA THR A 119 -22.71 -8.42 -16.87
C THR A 119 -24.09 -9.06 -16.84
N LEU A 120 -25.08 -8.37 -16.25
CA LEU A 120 -26.48 -8.79 -16.18
C LEU A 120 -27.18 -8.74 -17.55
N HIS A 121 -26.44 -8.93 -18.64
CA HIS A 121 -26.99 -8.77 -20.01
C HIS A 121 -27.13 -10.06 -20.81
N SER A 122 -27.08 -11.24 -20.21
CA SER A 122 -27.19 -12.48 -21.00
C SER A 122 -28.40 -13.34 -20.76
N ASP A 123 -29.34 -12.98 -19.84
CA ASP A 123 -30.50 -13.85 -19.54
C ASP A 123 -31.88 -13.24 -19.81
N GLU A 124 -31.97 -12.11 -20.51
CA GLU A 124 -33.24 -11.48 -20.85
C GLU A 124 -33.78 -11.86 -22.25
N THR A 125 -33.17 -12.85 -22.89
CA THR A 125 -33.68 -13.43 -24.15
C THR A 125 -34.03 -14.91 -24.01
N ALA A 126 -34.41 -15.37 -22.84
CA ALA A 126 -35.12 -16.62 -22.70
C ALA A 126 -36.62 -16.36 -22.99
N ASP A 127 -36.93 -16.61 -24.23
CA ASP A 127 -38.25 -16.68 -24.90
C ASP A 127 -39.39 -17.16 -23.96
N PRO A 128 -40.43 -16.36 -23.75
CA PRO A 128 -41.60 -16.79 -22.98
C PRO A 128 -42.64 -17.58 -23.79
N GLU A 129 -42.28 -18.14 -24.95
CA GLU A 129 -43.21 -18.98 -25.75
C GLU A 129 -42.72 -20.42 -25.90
N ARG A 130 -43.00 -21.26 -24.87
CA ARG A 130 -43.35 -22.70 -25.07
C ARG A 130 -44.12 -23.23 -23.89
#